data_b41dd38f2dbd56cdb698194e6b2c7d69
#
_entry.id   b41dd38f2dbd56cdb698194e6b2c7d69
#
_cell.length_a   1.000
_cell.length_b   1.000
_cell.length_c   1.000
_cell.angle_alpha   90.00
_cell.angle_beta   90.00
_cell.angle_gamma   90.00
#
_symmetry.space_group_name_H-M   'P 1'
#
loop_
_entity.id
_entity.type
_entity.pdbx_description
1 polymer ?
#
loop_
_entity_poly.entity_id
_entity_poly.type
_entity_poly.pdbx_seq_one_letter_code
_entity_poly.pdbx_strand_id
1 'polypeptide(L)'
;MSDRPVNVAPMTSTRPAAGSRGSGRAAAGFRCSGCGTESVRWAGRCPRCQEWGTLEAQAPAPRRAAGLGSVGRAAVATEVTAPAQPVMSVDVTAARRRRTGIDELDRVLGGGLVPGAVILLAGEPGVGKSTLLLEVAARSAAGGSRALVVTGEESAAQVRLRAGRTGALHEDLWIATETDLGAVLRHVEEVSPALLVVDSVQTISAAGVEGAAGGVTQVREVTAALIRTAKALGLATILVGHVTKDGLVAGPRLLEHLVDVVLHFEGERHSALRLVRAGKNRYGPADEVGCFEMDDSGIHEIADPSGLFLSRSGAGSLEAVPGTCVTVTVEGRRPLVAEVQALVAETSAQVPRRAVSGLDPARVAMILAVVERRAKVRFGRADVYAATVGGVRLAEPAADLATALAVVSAARDRPLPADLVAVGEVGLAGEVRAVGAVRQRLAAAARLGFRQALVPVGAGAAPEGMKVTEVPDLIAAITRMHEA
;
A
#
# COMPACT_ATOMS: atom_id res chain seq x y z
N MET A 1 -35.53 -45.70 -27.59
CA MET A 1 -36.76 -45.10 -28.09
C MET A 1 -36.65 -43.62 -27.79
N SER A 2 -36.50 -42.67 -28.65
CA SER A 2 -36.74 -42.50 -30.07
C SER A 2 -35.87 -41.33 -30.55
N ASP A 3 -35.13 -41.58 -31.59
CA ASP A 3 -34.47 -40.57 -32.41
C ASP A 3 -35.45 -39.61 -33.04
N ARG A 4 -35.03 -38.36 -33.25
CA ARG A 4 -35.24 -37.67 -34.54
C ARG A 4 -34.36 -36.40 -34.69
N PRO A 5 -33.91 -36.14 -35.92
CA PRO A 5 -32.80 -35.26 -36.24
C PRO A 5 -33.24 -33.83 -36.57
N VAL A 6 -32.31 -32.88 -36.40
CA VAL A 6 -32.45 -31.47 -36.79
C VAL A 6 -32.05 -31.30 -38.25
N ASN A 7 -32.95 -30.72 -39.01
CA ASN A 7 -32.90 -30.43 -40.43
C ASN A 7 -32.12 -29.11 -40.66
N VAL A 8 -31.12 -29.14 -41.51
CA VAL A 8 -30.33 -27.97 -41.98
C VAL A 8 -30.92 -27.55 -43.33
N ALA A 9 -31.35 -26.31 -43.45
CA ALA A 9 -31.68 -25.68 -44.73
C ALA A 9 -30.73 -24.51 -45.02
N PRO A 10 -30.31 -24.28 -46.27
CA PRO A 10 -29.26 -23.33 -46.63
C PRO A 10 -29.83 -21.92 -46.84
N MET A 11 -29.16 -20.91 -46.31
CA MET A 11 -29.47 -19.51 -46.59
C MET A 11 -28.61 -18.97 -47.73
N THR A 12 -29.30 -18.54 -48.73
CA THR A 12 -28.84 -17.83 -49.93
C THR A 12 -28.33 -16.42 -49.59
N SER A 13 -27.23 -16.07 -50.25
CA SER A 13 -26.57 -14.76 -50.21
C SER A 13 -27.42 -13.68 -50.93
N THR A 14 -27.56 -12.52 -50.29
CA THR A 14 -27.83 -11.29 -51.00
C THR A 14 -26.95 -10.17 -50.44
N ARG A 15 -26.03 -9.72 -51.29
CA ARG A 15 -25.24 -8.48 -51.10
C ARG A 15 -26.15 -7.27 -51.30
N PRO A 16 -25.96 -6.20 -50.56
CA PRO A 16 -26.17 -4.84 -51.05
C PRO A 16 -24.86 -4.10 -51.29
N ALA A 17 -24.94 -3.21 -52.25
CA ALA A 17 -23.90 -2.50 -52.96
C ALA A 17 -23.08 -1.51 -52.12
N ALA A 18 -21.89 -1.27 -52.62
CA ALA A 18 -20.90 -0.34 -52.15
C ALA A 18 -21.36 1.12 -52.17
N GLY A 19 -21.17 1.81 -51.02
CA GLY A 19 -21.12 3.24 -50.93
C GLY A 19 -19.69 3.69 -50.63
N SER A 20 -19.01 4.21 -51.64
CA SER A 20 -17.67 4.74 -51.59
C SER A 20 -17.65 6.07 -50.84
N ARG A 21 -16.81 6.20 -49.79
CA ARG A 21 -16.26 7.49 -49.37
C ARG A 21 -14.75 7.34 -49.28
N GLY A 22 -14.07 7.96 -50.26
CA GLY A 22 -12.65 7.96 -50.44
C GLY A 22 -11.91 8.77 -49.40
N SER A 23 -10.91 8.16 -48.80
CA SER A 23 -9.79 8.85 -48.16
C SER A 23 -8.75 9.11 -49.26
N GLY A 24 -8.57 10.36 -49.66
CA GLY A 24 -7.62 10.76 -50.68
C GLY A 24 -6.17 10.51 -50.26
N ARG A 25 -5.57 9.42 -50.76
CA ARG A 25 -4.14 9.34 -50.89
C ARG A 25 -3.75 10.18 -52.11
N ALA A 26 -2.91 11.21 -51.95
CA ALA A 26 -2.29 11.92 -53.01
C ALA A 26 -1.50 10.94 -53.90
N ALA A 27 -2.03 10.60 -55.06
CA ALA A 27 -1.37 9.77 -56.04
C ALA A 27 -0.17 10.52 -56.62
N ALA A 28 1.01 9.91 -56.71
CA ALA A 28 2.14 10.41 -57.43
C ALA A 28 1.71 10.63 -58.90
N GLY A 29 1.81 11.85 -59.39
CA GLY A 29 1.50 12.22 -60.77
C GLY A 29 2.67 11.93 -61.71
N PHE A 30 2.35 11.61 -62.99
CA PHE A 30 3.30 11.49 -64.07
C PHE A 30 3.15 12.66 -65.02
N ARG A 31 4.24 13.21 -65.54
CA ARG A 31 4.22 14.31 -66.52
C ARG A 31 4.93 13.90 -67.80
N CYS A 32 4.30 14.18 -68.92
CA CYS A 32 4.89 13.89 -70.23
C CYS A 32 6.02 14.91 -70.53
N SER A 33 7.23 14.42 -70.80
CA SER A 33 8.37 15.26 -71.17
C SER A 33 8.21 15.94 -72.54
N GLY A 34 7.39 15.36 -73.44
CA GLY A 34 7.16 15.88 -74.79
C GLY A 34 6.07 16.95 -74.87
N CYS A 35 4.94 16.83 -74.13
CA CYS A 35 3.82 17.76 -74.26
C CYS A 35 3.35 18.38 -72.93
N GLY A 36 3.99 18.06 -71.80
CA GLY A 36 3.70 18.62 -70.48
C GLY A 36 2.39 18.13 -69.82
N THR A 37 1.68 17.21 -70.44
CA THR A 37 0.41 16.68 -69.91
C THR A 37 0.64 15.88 -68.62
N GLU A 38 -0.18 16.12 -67.59
CA GLU A 38 -0.14 15.41 -66.31
C GLU A 38 -1.10 14.19 -66.34
N SER A 39 -0.68 13.06 -65.80
CA SER A 39 -1.43 11.82 -65.69
C SER A 39 -1.34 11.25 -64.29
N VAL A 40 -2.46 10.75 -63.75
CA VAL A 40 -2.53 10.09 -62.41
C VAL A 40 -2.02 8.66 -62.43
N ARG A 41 -1.85 8.09 -63.67
CA ARG A 41 -1.36 6.72 -63.84
C ARG A 41 -0.27 6.73 -64.89
N TRP A 42 0.76 5.89 -64.64
CA TRP A 42 1.77 5.62 -65.64
C TRP A 42 1.15 4.84 -66.82
N ALA A 43 1.41 5.28 -68.01
CA ALA A 43 1.10 4.55 -69.23
C ALA A 43 2.32 4.58 -70.14
N GLY A 44 2.62 3.51 -70.85
CA GLY A 44 3.76 3.42 -71.75
C GLY A 44 3.69 4.44 -72.91
N ARG A 45 2.50 5.03 -73.20
CA ARG A 45 2.25 6.01 -74.25
C ARG A 45 1.48 7.20 -73.68
N CYS A 46 1.89 8.39 -73.99
CA CYS A 46 1.22 9.60 -73.51
C CYS A 46 -0.22 9.71 -74.12
N PRO A 47 -1.26 9.88 -73.32
CA PRO A 47 -2.63 9.94 -73.85
C PRO A 47 -2.92 11.17 -74.72
N ARG A 48 -2.06 12.21 -74.68
CA ARG A 48 -2.26 13.43 -75.45
C ARG A 48 -1.39 13.51 -76.70
N CYS A 49 -0.06 13.37 -76.61
CA CYS A 49 0.85 13.46 -77.76
C CYS A 49 1.12 12.07 -78.39
N GLN A 50 0.68 11.00 -77.75
CA GLN A 50 0.82 9.62 -78.20
C GLN A 50 2.28 9.10 -78.33
N GLU A 51 3.26 9.83 -77.88
CA GLU A 51 4.66 9.40 -77.85
C GLU A 51 4.89 8.33 -76.77
N TRP A 52 5.76 7.41 -77.06
CA TRP A 52 6.11 6.30 -76.16
C TRP A 52 7.24 6.68 -75.19
N GLY A 53 7.12 6.25 -73.95
CA GLY A 53 8.16 6.40 -72.92
C GLY A 53 8.36 7.81 -72.35
N THR A 54 7.43 8.76 -72.67
CA THR A 54 7.54 10.16 -72.30
C THR A 54 6.86 10.53 -70.96
N LEU A 55 6.20 9.57 -70.29
CA LEU A 55 5.60 9.80 -68.97
C LEU A 55 6.61 9.50 -67.87
N GLU A 56 7.15 10.56 -67.29
CA GLU A 56 8.08 10.51 -66.15
C GLU A 56 7.36 10.75 -64.83
N ALA A 57 7.71 9.99 -63.81
CA ALA A 57 7.18 10.21 -62.45
C ALA A 57 7.64 11.57 -61.96
N GLN A 58 6.74 12.48 -61.64
CA GLN A 58 7.08 13.68 -60.92
C GLN A 58 7.55 13.31 -59.52
N ALA A 59 8.82 13.55 -59.22
CA ALA A 59 9.24 13.58 -57.83
C ALA A 59 8.36 14.57 -57.07
N PRO A 60 7.80 14.21 -55.95
CA PRO A 60 7.05 15.13 -55.13
C PRO A 60 7.94 16.35 -54.92
N ALA A 61 7.46 17.56 -55.32
CA ALA A 61 8.17 18.79 -55.03
C ALA A 61 8.59 18.78 -53.54
N PRO A 62 9.86 19.19 -53.25
CA PRO A 62 10.27 19.29 -51.86
C PRO A 62 9.22 20.20 -51.19
N ARG A 63 8.32 19.59 -50.40
CA ARG A 63 7.48 20.33 -49.52
C ARG A 63 8.45 21.18 -48.70
N ARG A 64 8.49 22.49 -48.94
CA ARG A 64 8.99 23.40 -47.92
C ARG A 64 8.46 22.87 -46.64
N ALA A 65 9.33 22.64 -45.65
CA ALA A 65 9.00 22.21 -44.33
C ALA A 65 7.91 23.10 -43.73
N ALA A 66 6.69 22.89 -44.19
CA ALA A 66 5.50 23.27 -43.51
C ALA A 66 5.53 22.32 -42.31
N GLY A 67 5.82 22.87 -41.19
CA GLY A 67 6.14 22.30 -39.92
C GLY A 67 5.58 20.93 -39.68
N LEU A 68 6.36 20.13 -38.99
CA LEU A 68 5.99 18.85 -38.34
C LEU A 68 4.47 18.86 -38.08
N GLY A 69 3.73 18.28 -39.02
CA GLY A 69 2.30 18.20 -38.95
C GLY A 69 1.93 17.39 -37.74
N SER A 70 1.21 18.01 -36.83
CA SER A 70 0.31 17.40 -35.84
C SER A 70 0.77 16.14 -35.10
N VAL A 71 1.96 16.18 -34.57
CA VAL A 71 2.27 15.48 -33.35
C VAL A 71 2.25 16.55 -32.26
N GLY A 72 1.10 16.64 -31.56
CA GLY A 72 0.91 17.56 -30.46
C GLY A 72 0.77 19.01 -30.92
N ARG A 73 -0.33 19.67 -30.58
CA ARG A 73 -0.36 21.14 -30.49
C ARG A 73 0.91 21.51 -29.74
N ALA A 74 1.82 22.22 -30.37
CA ALA A 74 2.93 22.87 -29.69
C ALA A 74 2.34 23.55 -28.48
N ALA A 75 2.77 23.20 -27.29
CA ALA A 75 2.30 23.86 -26.08
C ALA A 75 2.65 25.35 -26.26
N VAL A 76 1.64 26.18 -26.45
CA VAL A 76 1.82 27.63 -26.52
C VAL A 76 2.11 28.08 -25.10
N ALA A 77 3.16 28.88 -24.91
CA ALA A 77 3.43 29.49 -23.63
C ALA A 77 2.20 30.25 -23.16
N THR A 78 1.67 29.88 -22.01
CA THR A 78 0.54 30.57 -21.37
C THR A 78 1.07 31.48 -20.27
N GLU A 79 0.23 32.40 -19.80
CA GLU A 79 0.58 33.21 -18.63
C GLU A 79 0.95 32.37 -17.46
N VAL A 80 2.03 32.72 -16.80
CA VAL A 80 2.51 31.99 -15.59
C VAL A 80 1.66 32.40 -14.39
N THR A 81 1.21 31.43 -13.65
CA THR A 81 0.39 31.65 -12.43
C THR A 81 1.23 32.24 -11.29
N ALA A 82 2.53 31.95 -11.26
CA ALA A 82 3.49 32.53 -10.33
C ALA A 82 4.87 32.61 -11.02
N PRO A 83 5.64 33.69 -10.81
CA PRO A 83 6.98 33.80 -11.38
C PRO A 83 7.92 32.77 -10.79
N ALA A 84 8.88 32.32 -11.59
CA ALA A 84 9.98 31.49 -11.09
C ALA A 84 10.81 32.31 -10.11
N GLN A 85 11.19 31.69 -9.00
CA GLN A 85 12.00 32.34 -7.97
C GLN A 85 13.14 31.42 -7.52
N PRO A 86 14.27 31.96 -7.04
CA PRO A 86 15.34 31.16 -6.47
C PRO A 86 14.83 30.34 -5.27
N VAL A 87 15.24 29.09 -5.17
CA VAL A 87 14.77 28.19 -4.10
C VAL A 87 15.05 28.74 -2.69
N MET A 88 16.14 29.48 -2.52
CA MET A 88 16.51 30.10 -1.24
C MET A 88 15.61 31.29 -0.85
N SER A 89 14.87 31.88 -1.80
CA SER A 89 13.94 32.99 -1.53
C SER A 89 12.51 32.51 -1.25
N VAL A 90 12.27 31.19 -1.35
CA VAL A 90 10.96 30.63 -1.04
C VAL A 90 10.72 30.65 0.46
N ASP A 91 9.63 31.28 0.89
CA ASP A 91 9.22 31.24 2.29
C ASP A 91 8.70 29.84 2.68
N VAL A 92 9.40 29.21 3.60
CA VAL A 92 9.05 27.88 4.11
C VAL A 92 8.11 27.92 5.32
N THR A 93 7.81 29.09 5.87
CA THR A 93 6.92 29.24 7.04
C THR A 93 5.50 28.77 6.73
N ALA A 94 5.01 29.01 5.52
CA ALA A 94 3.72 28.55 5.04
C ALA A 94 3.63 27.02 4.93
N ALA A 95 4.77 26.31 4.81
CA ALA A 95 4.84 24.85 4.74
C ALA A 95 5.05 24.18 6.10
N ARG A 96 4.94 24.94 7.21
CA ARG A 96 5.12 24.40 8.55
C ARG A 96 4.05 23.36 8.86
N ARG A 97 4.48 22.18 9.29
CA ARG A 97 3.61 21.06 9.63
C ARG A 97 2.68 21.41 10.77
N ARG A 98 1.43 20.95 10.67
CA ARG A 98 0.44 21.01 11.74
C ARG A 98 0.25 19.61 12.31
N ARG A 99 0.40 19.47 13.61
CA ARG A 99 0.19 18.16 14.27
C ARG A 99 -1.28 17.76 14.15
N THR A 100 -1.52 16.48 13.93
CA THR A 100 -2.88 15.93 13.94
C THR A 100 -3.42 15.79 15.37
N GLY A 101 -2.53 15.81 16.37
CA GLY A 101 -2.85 15.51 17.76
C GLY A 101 -2.91 14.01 18.06
N ILE A 102 -2.53 13.16 17.10
CA ILE A 102 -2.39 11.72 17.22
C ILE A 102 -0.93 11.38 16.96
N ASP A 103 -0.16 11.06 18.00
CA ASP A 103 1.30 10.92 17.91
C ASP A 103 1.72 9.80 16.95
N GLU A 104 0.99 8.71 16.93
CA GLU A 104 1.24 7.59 16.02
C GLU A 104 1.00 7.96 14.55
N LEU A 105 -0.01 8.78 14.26
CA LEU A 105 -0.25 9.29 12.91
C LEU A 105 0.78 10.36 12.51
N ASP A 106 1.10 11.28 13.45
CA ASP A 106 2.12 12.30 13.22
C ASP A 106 3.48 11.68 12.90
N ARG A 107 3.84 10.57 13.56
CA ARG A 107 5.05 9.80 13.27
C ARG A 107 5.06 9.33 11.81
N VAL A 108 3.99 8.70 11.36
CA VAL A 108 3.88 8.17 9.99
C VAL A 108 3.89 9.29 8.95
N LEU A 109 3.30 10.44 9.28
CA LEU A 109 3.30 11.63 8.43
C LEU A 109 4.66 12.36 8.43
N GLY A 110 5.57 12.00 9.33
CA GLY A 110 6.86 12.68 9.50
C GLY A 110 6.75 13.99 10.29
N GLY A 111 5.78 14.09 11.21
CA GLY A 111 5.58 15.20 12.15
C GLY A 111 4.29 16.00 11.97
N GLY A 112 3.36 15.52 11.14
CA GLY A 112 2.04 16.11 10.96
C GLY A 112 1.68 16.47 9.52
N LEU A 113 0.56 17.14 9.36
CA LEU A 113 0.00 17.57 8.07
C LEU A 113 0.77 18.76 7.51
N VAL A 114 1.22 18.68 6.27
CA VAL A 114 1.84 19.78 5.54
C VAL A 114 0.73 20.57 4.81
N PRO A 115 0.65 21.89 4.94
CA PRO A 115 -0.31 22.69 4.17
C PRO A 115 -0.17 22.46 2.66
N GLY A 116 -1.29 22.26 1.98
CA GLY A 116 -1.32 21.92 0.56
C GLY A 116 -0.90 20.50 0.20
N ALA A 117 -0.58 19.64 1.18
CA ALA A 117 -0.32 18.23 0.93
C ALA A 117 -1.61 17.46 0.66
N VAL A 118 -1.55 16.53 -0.28
CA VAL A 118 -2.63 15.57 -0.53
C VAL A 118 -2.19 14.17 -0.12
N ILE A 119 -2.94 13.59 0.79
CA ILE A 119 -2.69 12.30 1.43
C ILE A 119 -3.77 11.33 0.98
N LEU A 120 -3.38 10.16 0.49
CA LEU A 120 -4.29 9.06 0.23
C LEU A 120 -4.23 8.07 1.40
N LEU A 121 -5.36 7.83 2.05
CA LEU A 121 -5.53 6.76 3.04
C LEU A 121 -6.25 5.58 2.38
N ALA A 122 -5.50 4.55 2.05
CA ALA A 122 -5.98 3.34 1.39
C ALA A 122 -6.16 2.20 2.39
N GLY A 123 -7.16 1.34 2.20
CA GLY A 123 -7.37 0.15 3.04
C GLY A 123 -8.70 -0.54 2.77
N GLU A 124 -8.87 -1.77 3.29
CA GLU A 124 -10.10 -2.54 3.13
C GLU A 124 -11.31 -1.82 3.74
N PRO A 125 -12.53 -2.05 3.22
CA PRO A 125 -13.75 -1.56 3.86
C PRO A 125 -13.90 -2.10 5.29
N GLY A 126 -14.37 -1.25 6.21
CA GLY A 126 -14.62 -1.65 7.60
C GLY A 126 -13.38 -1.70 8.50
N VAL A 127 -12.18 -1.37 8.03
CA VAL A 127 -10.95 -1.39 8.84
C VAL A 127 -10.87 -0.23 9.86
N GLY A 128 -11.71 0.82 9.72
CA GLY A 128 -11.75 1.96 10.65
C GLY A 128 -11.24 3.29 10.07
N LYS A 129 -11.02 3.40 8.73
CA LYS A 129 -10.53 4.63 8.08
C LYS A 129 -11.34 5.87 8.43
N SER A 130 -12.66 5.79 8.23
CA SER A 130 -13.58 6.91 8.47
C SER A 130 -13.62 7.32 9.95
N THR A 131 -13.42 6.36 10.87
CA THR A 131 -13.34 6.63 12.31
C THR A 131 -12.06 7.37 12.67
N LEU A 132 -10.91 6.91 12.16
CA LEU A 132 -9.63 7.60 12.35
C LEU A 132 -9.68 9.03 11.80
N LEU A 133 -10.22 9.21 10.59
CA LEU A 133 -10.23 10.53 9.96
C LEU A 133 -11.22 11.51 10.62
N LEU A 134 -12.31 11.01 11.17
CA LEU A 134 -13.23 11.82 11.96
C LEU A 134 -12.54 12.33 13.24
N GLU A 135 -11.76 11.48 13.90
CA GLU A 135 -10.95 11.86 15.08
C GLU A 135 -9.88 12.89 14.70
N VAL A 136 -9.15 12.69 13.59
CA VAL A 136 -8.17 13.66 13.07
C VAL A 136 -8.83 15.01 12.80
N ALA A 137 -10.00 15.02 12.16
CA ALA A 137 -10.72 16.23 11.83
C ALA A 137 -11.21 16.96 13.11
N ALA A 138 -11.71 16.22 14.10
CA ALA A 138 -12.13 16.77 15.39
C ALA A 138 -10.97 17.37 16.18
N ARG A 139 -9.82 16.70 16.23
CA ARG A 139 -8.61 17.23 16.90
C ARG A 139 -8.05 18.45 16.16
N SER A 140 -8.11 18.48 14.84
CA SER A 140 -7.76 19.66 14.06
C SER A 140 -8.68 20.84 14.40
N ALA A 141 -9.98 20.59 14.53
CA ALA A 141 -10.96 21.58 14.95
C ALA A 141 -10.70 22.09 16.37
N ALA A 142 -10.45 21.19 17.31
CA ALA A 142 -10.09 21.54 18.69
C ALA A 142 -8.79 22.34 18.79
N GLY A 143 -7.88 22.19 17.82
CA GLY A 143 -6.68 23.01 17.68
C GLY A 143 -6.92 24.41 17.09
N GLY A 144 -8.17 24.83 16.93
CA GLY A 144 -8.56 26.17 16.44
C GLY A 144 -8.53 26.31 14.91
N SER A 145 -8.63 25.20 14.18
CA SER A 145 -8.63 25.19 12.70
C SER A 145 -9.89 24.50 12.19
N ARG A 146 -10.66 25.16 11.33
CA ARG A 146 -11.84 24.51 10.72
C ARG A 146 -11.44 23.26 9.93
N ALA A 147 -12.17 22.17 10.16
CA ALA A 147 -12.06 20.94 9.41
C ALA A 147 -13.36 20.63 8.68
N LEU A 148 -13.28 20.25 7.42
CA LEU A 148 -14.42 19.86 6.59
C LEU A 148 -14.30 18.37 6.22
N VAL A 149 -15.31 17.59 6.58
CA VAL A 149 -15.46 16.18 6.18
C VAL A 149 -16.56 16.12 5.12
N VAL A 150 -16.19 15.67 3.93
CA VAL A 150 -17.11 15.41 2.84
C VAL A 150 -17.30 13.90 2.72
N THR A 151 -18.54 13.44 2.74
CA THR A 151 -18.89 12.02 2.56
C THR A 151 -19.92 11.86 1.48
N GLY A 152 -19.69 10.88 0.59
CA GLY A 152 -20.66 10.44 -0.41
C GLY A 152 -21.31 9.09 -0.07
N GLU A 153 -21.00 8.51 1.10
CA GLU A 153 -21.46 7.19 1.51
C GLU A 153 -22.45 7.23 2.68
N GLU A 154 -22.25 8.15 3.61
CA GLU A 154 -23.04 8.25 4.82
C GLU A 154 -23.83 9.56 4.88
N SER A 155 -25.00 9.53 5.51
CA SER A 155 -25.75 10.74 5.81
C SER A 155 -25.09 11.55 6.93
N ALA A 156 -25.33 12.85 6.97
CA ALA A 156 -24.85 13.74 8.03
C ALA A 156 -25.25 13.25 9.44
N ALA A 157 -26.46 12.67 9.58
CA ALA A 157 -26.94 12.11 10.84
C ALA A 157 -26.11 10.89 11.29
N GLN A 158 -25.72 10.00 10.35
CA GLN A 158 -24.88 8.84 10.65
C GLN A 158 -23.47 9.26 11.11
N VAL A 159 -22.86 10.21 10.39
CA VAL A 159 -21.56 10.77 10.79
C VAL A 159 -21.65 11.45 12.16
N ARG A 160 -22.73 12.22 12.42
CA ARG A 160 -22.98 12.88 13.70
C ARG A 160 -23.13 11.88 14.86
N LEU A 161 -23.83 10.77 14.64
CA LEU A 161 -23.97 9.69 15.64
C LEU A 161 -22.62 9.04 15.94
N ARG A 162 -21.82 8.77 14.90
CA ARG A 162 -20.46 8.23 15.06
C ARG A 162 -19.57 9.21 15.82
N ALA A 163 -19.57 10.50 15.45
CA ALA A 163 -18.82 11.53 16.14
C ALA A 163 -19.22 11.62 17.64
N GLY A 164 -20.52 11.49 17.97
CA GLY A 164 -21.00 11.46 19.35
C GLY A 164 -20.48 10.26 20.14
N ARG A 165 -20.42 9.08 19.50
CA ARG A 165 -19.93 7.86 20.14
C ARG A 165 -18.41 7.92 20.41
N THR A 166 -17.64 8.48 19.49
CA THR A 166 -16.17 8.56 19.57
C THR A 166 -15.67 9.84 20.27
N GLY A 167 -16.55 10.71 20.73
CA GLY A 167 -16.16 11.98 21.36
C GLY A 167 -15.64 13.04 20.36
N ALA A 168 -15.77 12.80 19.07
CA ALA A 168 -15.24 13.65 17.99
C ALA A 168 -16.21 14.80 17.62
N LEU A 169 -16.84 15.45 18.62
CA LEU A 169 -17.77 16.56 18.42
C LEU A 169 -17.07 17.90 18.67
N HIS A 170 -17.11 18.78 17.67
CA HIS A 170 -16.55 20.12 17.80
C HIS A 170 -17.32 21.12 16.92
N GLU A 171 -17.43 22.39 17.32
CA GLU A 171 -18.13 23.44 16.58
C GLU A 171 -17.45 23.79 15.23
N ASP A 172 -16.13 23.69 15.16
CA ASP A 172 -15.35 23.91 13.93
C ASP A 172 -15.16 22.64 13.09
N LEU A 173 -15.85 21.54 13.42
CA LEU A 173 -15.94 20.34 12.58
C LEU A 173 -17.19 20.41 11.69
N TRP A 174 -16.98 20.61 10.39
CA TRP A 174 -18.02 20.75 9.39
C TRP A 174 -18.20 19.43 8.62
N ILE A 175 -19.44 19.13 8.24
CA ILE A 175 -19.80 17.93 7.48
C ILE A 175 -20.62 18.35 6.27
N ALA A 176 -20.24 17.84 5.09
CA ALA A 176 -21.03 17.94 3.87
C ALA A 176 -21.30 16.53 3.30
N THR A 177 -22.52 16.28 2.86
CA THR A 177 -22.92 15.03 2.21
C THR A 177 -23.08 15.30 0.72
N GLU A 178 -21.99 15.13 -0.04
CA GLU A 178 -21.92 15.52 -1.44
C GLU A 178 -21.28 14.44 -2.30
N THR A 179 -21.75 14.36 -3.55
CA THR A 179 -21.20 13.48 -4.58
C THR A 179 -20.77 14.22 -5.84
N ASP A 180 -21.02 15.54 -5.91
CA ASP A 180 -20.59 16.41 -7.02
C ASP A 180 -19.36 17.22 -6.62
N LEU A 181 -18.32 17.17 -7.47
CA LEU A 181 -17.07 17.88 -7.22
C LEU A 181 -17.26 19.40 -7.12
N GLY A 182 -18.14 19.98 -7.95
CA GLY A 182 -18.41 21.42 -7.93
C GLY A 182 -18.99 21.86 -6.59
N ALA A 183 -19.92 21.07 -6.04
CA ALA A 183 -20.49 21.32 -4.71
C ALA A 183 -19.42 21.18 -3.61
N VAL A 184 -18.55 20.16 -3.69
CA VAL A 184 -17.42 20.00 -2.75
C VAL A 184 -16.51 21.23 -2.75
N LEU A 185 -16.13 21.72 -3.93
CA LEU A 185 -15.26 22.90 -4.06
C LEU A 185 -15.94 24.17 -3.50
N ARG A 186 -17.25 24.31 -3.69
CA ARG A 186 -18.02 25.42 -3.12
C ARG A 186 -18.04 25.37 -1.59
N HIS A 187 -18.23 24.21 -0.98
CA HIS A 187 -18.12 24.05 0.47
C HIS A 187 -16.72 24.40 0.98
N VAL A 188 -15.65 24.07 0.23
CA VAL A 188 -14.28 24.46 0.59
C VAL A 188 -14.14 26.00 0.60
N GLU A 189 -14.72 26.69 -0.38
CA GLU A 189 -14.70 28.17 -0.44
C GLU A 189 -15.48 28.80 0.72
N GLU A 190 -16.69 28.32 1.00
CA GLU A 190 -17.58 28.84 2.04
C GLU A 190 -17.05 28.60 3.46
N VAL A 191 -16.57 27.39 3.75
CA VAL A 191 -16.06 27.00 5.07
C VAL A 191 -14.63 27.51 5.29
N SER A 192 -13.82 27.61 4.24
CA SER A 192 -12.39 27.94 4.30
C SER A 192 -11.62 27.04 5.29
N PRO A 193 -11.69 25.72 5.16
CA PRO A 193 -11.10 24.78 6.12
C PRO A 193 -9.57 24.75 6.03
N ALA A 194 -8.90 24.38 7.12
CA ALA A 194 -7.48 24.09 7.13
C ALA A 194 -7.18 22.62 6.83
N LEU A 195 -8.19 21.75 7.01
CA LEU A 195 -8.17 20.33 6.70
C LEU A 195 -9.43 19.93 5.95
N LEU A 196 -9.27 19.28 4.81
CA LEU A 196 -10.34 18.64 4.04
C LEU A 196 -10.16 17.12 4.12
N VAL A 197 -11.22 16.41 4.47
CA VAL A 197 -11.31 14.94 4.37
C VAL A 197 -12.39 14.60 3.36
N VAL A 198 -12.09 13.73 2.40
CA VAL A 198 -13.05 13.21 1.39
C VAL A 198 -13.20 11.71 1.54
N ASP A 199 -14.37 11.26 1.98
CA ASP A 199 -14.68 9.85 2.25
C ASP A 199 -15.92 9.39 1.45
N SER A 200 -15.73 8.75 0.29
CA SER A 200 -14.50 8.37 -0.38
C SER A 200 -14.35 9.11 -1.72
N VAL A 201 -13.14 9.16 -2.27
CA VAL A 201 -12.92 9.78 -3.58
C VAL A 201 -13.66 9.06 -4.71
N GLN A 202 -14.00 7.79 -4.51
CA GLN A 202 -14.76 6.97 -5.47
C GLN A 202 -16.22 7.39 -5.60
N THR A 203 -16.80 8.03 -4.60
CA THR A 203 -18.21 8.46 -4.61
C THR A 203 -18.41 9.83 -5.27
N ILE A 204 -17.32 10.58 -5.44
CA ILE A 204 -17.37 11.91 -6.04
C ILE A 204 -17.30 11.81 -7.58
N SER A 205 -18.12 12.60 -8.26
CA SER A 205 -18.12 12.74 -9.71
C SER A 205 -17.89 14.18 -10.15
N ALA A 206 -17.25 14.35 -11.30
CA ALA A 206 -17.02 15.65 -11.92
C ALA A 206 -17.96 15.80 -13.13
N ALA A 207 -18.74 16.87 -13.17
CA ALA A 207 -19.58 17.20 -14.31
C ALA A 207 -18.74 17.38 -15.59
N GLY A 208 -19.24 16.89 -16.72
CA GLY A 208 -18.53 16.97 -18.00
C GLY A 208 -17.40 15.96 -18.22
N VAL A 209 -17.13 15.09 -17.26
CA VAL A 209 -16.20 13.96 -17.39
C VAL A 209 -16.98 12.69 -17.66
N GLU A 210 -16.59 11.94 -18.71
CA GLU A 210 -17.27 10.69 -19.07
C GLU A 210 -17.02 9.57 -18.02
N GLY A 211 -18.03 8.73 -17.83
CA GLY A 211 -17.99 7.56 -16.96
C GLY A 211 -18.77 7.74 -15.65
N ALA A 212 -19.08 6.61 -15.02
CA ALA A 212 -19.76 6.61 -13.72
C ALA A 212 -18.82 7.01 -12.59
N ALA A 213 -19.37 7.48 -11.45
CA ALA A 213 -18.64 7.70 -10.23
C ALA A 213 -17.86 6.42 -9.84
N GLY A 214 -16.64 6.56 -9.34
CA GLY A 214 -15.75 5.43 -9.03
C GLY A 214 -15.00 4.86 -10.25
N GLY A 215 -15.36 5.24 -11.48
CA GLY A 215 -14.59 4.87 -12.68
C GLY A 215 -13.22 5.55 -12.74
N VAL A 216 -12.26 4.90 -13.43
CA VAL A 216 -10.86 5.34 -13.51
C VAL A 216 -10.73 6.82 -13.92
N THR A 217 -11.45 7.23 -14.97
CA THR A 217 -11.40 8.59 -15.50
C THR A 217 -11.94 9.60 -14.50
N GLN A 218 -13.10 9.31 -13.90
CA GLN A 218 -13.74 10.15 -12.89
C GLN A 218 -12.84 10.34 -11.66
N VAL A 219 -12.37 9.24 -11.07
CA VAL A 219 -11.52 9.28 -9.87
C VAL A 219 -10.22 10.06 -10.12
N ARG A 220 -9.64 9.90 -11.31
CA ARG A 220 -8.43 10.64 -11.70
C ARG A 220 -8.67 12.15 -11.82
N GLU A 221 -9.74 12.55 -12.50
CA GLU A 221 -10.07 13.97 -12.70
C GLU A 221 -10.49 14.65 -11.39
N VAL A 222 -11.31 13.99 -10.57
CA VAL A 222 -11.68 14.45 -9.22
C VAL A 222 -10.41 14.67 -8.38
N THR A 223 -9.54 13.66 -8.33
CA THR A 223 -8.29 13.76 -7.57
C THR A 223 -7.39 14.88 -8.08
N ALA A 224 -7.25 15.03 -9.41
CA ALA A 224 -6.44 16.08 -9.99
C ALA A 224 -6.99 17.49 -9.67
N ALA A 225 -8.31 17.66 -9.65
CA ALA A 225 -8.95 18.92 -9.25
C ALA A 225 -8.71 19.23 -7.76
N LEU A 226 -8.92 18.25 -6.89
CA LEU A 226 -8.66 18.40 -5.45
C LEU A 226 -7.19 18.71 -5.15
N ILE A 227 -6.25 18.10 -5.88
CA ILE A 227 -4.82 18.43 -5.76
C ILE A 227 -4.55 19.89 -6.17
N ARG A 228 -5.12 20.36 -7.26
CA ARG A 228 -4.97 21.76 -7.68
C ARG A 228 -5.50 22.72 -6.62
N THR A 229 -6.68 22.47 -6.09
CA THR A 229 -7.29 23.28 -5.03
C THR A 229 -6.46 23.24 -3.75
N ALA A 230 -6.02 22.06 -3.33
CA ALA A 230 -5.16 21.88 -2.16
C ALA A 230 -3.87 22.71 -2.26
N LYS A 231 -3.19 22.66 -3.42
CA LYS A 231 -1.95 23.42 -3.67
C LYS A 231 -2.20 24.93 -3.72
N ALA A 232 -3.29 25.36 -4.35
CA ALA A 232 -3.62 26.78 -4.49
C ALA A 232 -3.98 27.44 -3.16
N LEU A 233 -4.70 26.71 -2.28
CA LEU A 233 -5.19 27.24 -1.01
C LEU A 233 -4.30 26.89 0.20
N GLY A 234 -3.24 26.12 0.03
CA GLY A 234 -2.48 25.57 1.16
C GLY A 234 -3.33 24.65 2.05
N LEU A 235 -4.34 23.99 1.48
CA LEU A 235 -5.31 23.15 2.17
C LEU A 235 -4.77 21.74 2.32
N ALA A 236 -4.52 21.28 3.55
CA ALA A 236 -4.20 19.88 3.80
C ALA A 236 -5.41 19.02 3.45
N THR A 237 -5.23 18.02 2.59
CA THR A 237 -6.35 17.21 2.07
C THR A 237 -6.06 15.73 2.27
N ILE A 238 -7.02 14.99 2.87
CA ILE A 238 -6.94 13.54 3.02
C ILE A 238 -8.06 12.92 2.19
N LEU A 239 -7.68 12.05 1.27
CA LEU A 239 -8.57 11.29 0.39
C LEU A 239 -8.65 9.84 0.88
N VAL A 240 -9.85 9.34 1.10
CA VAL A 240 -10.06 7.92 1.38
C VAL A 240 -10.18 7.15 0.08
N GLY A 241 -9.41 6.06 -0.02
CA GLY A 241 -9.46 5.10 -1.12
C GLY A 241 -9.79 3.70 -0.64
N HIS A 242 -10.79 3.05 -1.27
CA HIS A 242 -11.11 1.66 -0.99
C HIS A 242 -10.32 0.72 -1.90
N VAL A 243 -9.67 -0.29 -1.30
CA VAL A 243 -9.02 -1.37 -2.03
C VAL A 243 -10.04 -2.47 -2.27
N THR A 244 -10.35 -2.75 -3.54
CA THR A 244 -11.19 -3.91 -3.89
C THR A 244 -10.32 -5.10 -4.23
N LYS A 245 -10.72 -6.30 -3.78
CA LYS A 245 -9.99 -7.56 -4.06
C LYS A 245 -9.95 -7.90 -5.55
N ASP A 246 -10.90 -7.41 -6.33
CA ASP A 246 -11.11 -7.79 -7.73
C ASP A 246 -10.55 -6.79 -8.76
N GLY A 247 -9.94 -5.69 -8.34
CA GLY A 247 -9.30 -4.72 -9.24
C GLY A 247 -10.23 -3.98 -10.23
N LEU A 248 -11.55 -4.16 -10.13
CA LEU A 248 -12.54 -3.62 -11.06
C LEU A 248 -12.92 -2.16 -10.78
N VAL A 249 -12.74 -1.68 -9.56
CA VAL A 249 -12.90 -0.26 -9.22
C VAL A 249 -11.53 0.41 -9.27
N ALA A 250 -11.47 1.66 -9.74
CA ALA A 250 -10.23 2.44 -9.78
C ALA A 250 -9.56 2.41 -8.40
N GLY A 251 -8.66 1.46 -8.24
CA GLY A 251 -8.01 1.19 -6.96
C GLY A 251 -7.01 2.29 -6.60
N PRO A 252 -6.58 2.34 -5.35
CA PRO A 252 -5.61 3.32 -4.83
C PRO A 252 -4.34 3.42 -5.66
N ARG A 253 -3.87 2.34 -6.28
CA ARG A 253 -2.66 2.31 -7.13
C ARG A 253 -2.67 3.37 -8.24
N LEU A 254 -3.84 3.70 -8.80
CA LEU A 254 -3.94 4.74 -9.80
C LEU A 254 -3.62 6.13 -9.23
N LEU A 255 -3.95 6.35 -7.96
CA LEU A 255 -3.82 7.64 -7.27
C LEU A 255 -2.45 7.82 -6.61
N GLU A 256 -1.73 6.73 -6.30
CA GLU A 256 -0.45 6.75 -5.59
C GLU A 256 0.59 7.67 -6.26
N HIS A 257 0.57 7.73 -7.60
CA HIS A 257 1.50 8.58 -8.34
C HIS A 257 1.11 10.07 -8.29
N LEU A 258 -0.17 10.38 -8.11
CA LEU A 258 -0.70 11.74 -8.12
C LEU A 258 -0.52 12.45 -6.78
N VAL A 259 -0.69 11.75 -5.68
CA VAL A 259 -0.67 12.30 -4.32
C VAL A 259 0.73 12.42 -3.73
N ASP A 260 0.88 13.22 -2.68
CA ASP A 260 2.16 13.46 -2.01
C ASP A 260 2.51 12.36 -1.01
N VAL A 261 1.51 11.83 -0.30
CA VAL A 261 1.64 10.80 0.72
C VAL A 261 0.63 9.69 0.46
N VAL A 262 1.04 8.44 0.60
CA VAL A 262 0.18 7.25 0.55
C VAL A 262 0.31 6.51 1.86
N LEU A 263 -0.79 6.36 2.56
CA LEU A 263 -0.91 5.59 3.78
C LEU A 263 -1.77 4.35 3.53
N HIS A 264 -1.30 3.20 3.96
CA HIS A 264 -2.06 1.95 3.96
C HIS A 264 -2.58 1.69 5.37
N PHE A 265 -3.90 1.56 5.51
CA PHE A 265 -4.54 1.22 6.76
C PHE A 265 -4.93 -0.26 6.74
N GLU A 266 -4.27 -1.02 7.58
CA GLU A 266 -4.35 -2.48 7.66
C GLU A 266 -4.91 -2.91 9.01
N GLY A 267 -5.61 -4.04 9.04
CA GLY A 267 -6.09 -4.65 10.26
C GLY A 267 -6.88 -5.92 9.97
N GLU A 268 -6.75 -6.91 10.83
CA GLU A 268 -7.54 -8.13 10.74
C GLU A 268 -8.88 -7.95 11.45
N ARG A 269 -9.95 -8.52 10.91
CA ARG A 269 -11.32 -8.38 11.46
C ARG A 269 -11.46 -8.91 12.89
N HIS A 270 -10.61 -9.86 13.26
CA HIS A 270 -10.63 -10.52 14.58
C HIS A 270 -9.58 -9.98 15.56
N SER A 271 -8.81 -8.98 15.15
CA SER A 271 -7.84 -8.28 15.99
C SER A 271 -8.29 -6.86 16.25
N ALA A 272 -8.12 -6.36 17.46
CA ALA A 272 -8.33 -4.94 17.77
C ALA A 272 -7.23 -4.05 17.14
N LEU A 273 -6.06 -4.63 16.84
CA LEU A 273 -4.92 -3.90 16.30
C LEU A 273 -5.17 -3.40 14.88
N ARG A 274 -4.79 -2.15 14.65
CA ARG A 274 -4.76 -1.50 13.34
C ARG A 274 -3.39 -0.88 13.11
N LEU A 275 -2.90 -1.01 11.88
CA LEU A 275 -1.61 -0.46 11.47
C LEU A 275 -1.81 0.57 10.36
N VAL A 276 -1.16 1.72 10.49
CA VAL A 276 -1.05 2.72 9.43
C VAL A 276 0.39 2.71 8.93
N ARG A 277 0.60 2.34 7.66
CA ARG A 277 1.93 2.30 7.02
C ARG A 277 2.07 3.40 5.99
N ALA A 278 3.20 4.09 6.00
CA ALA A 278 3.56 4.96 4.90
C ALA A 278 4.10 4.13 3.72
N GLY A 279 3.37 4.07 2.60
CA GLY A 279 3.86 3.49 1.34
C GLY A 279 4.62 4.49 0.49
N LYS A 280 4.30 5.79 0.64
CA LYS A 280 4.97 6.91 -0.02
C LYS A 280 4.84 8.13 0.88
N ASN A 281 5.93 8.86 1.07
CA ASN A 281 5.89 10.12 1.80
C ASN A 281 6.94 11.10 1.26
N ARG A 282 6.51 12.18 0.61
CA ARG A 282 7.40 13.23 0.10
C ARG A 282 7.94 14.14 1.21
N TYR A 283 7.34 14.10 2.38
CA TYR A 283 7.64 15.02 3.49
C TYR A 283 8.32 14.33 4.66
N GLY A 284 8.47 13.02 4.62
CA GLY A 284 9.05 12.23 5.71
C GLY A 284 9.49 10.83 5.26
N PRO A 285 9.87 9.98 6.19
CA PRO A 285 10.22 8.60 5.90
C PRO A 285 9.01 7.83 5.36
N ALA A 286 9.24 6.92 4.41
CA ALA A 286 8.21 6.08 3.81
C ALA A 286 8.12 4.69 4.47
N ASP A 287 8.89 4.46 5.54
CA ASP A 287 9.02 3.18 6.23
C ASP A 287 8.55 3.24 7.71
N GLU A 288 7.76 4.28 8.06
CA GLU A 288 7.18 4.40 9.39
C GLU A 288 5.83 3.68 9.50
N VAL A 289 5.56 3.15 10.71
CA VAL A 289 4.32 2.46 11.05
C VAL A 289 3.73 3.02 12.33
N GLY A 290 2.46 3.43 12.27
CA GLY A 290 1.64 3.81 13.41
C GLY A 290 0.77 2.64 13.86
N CYS A 291 0.65 2.47 15.16
CA CYS A 291 -0.14 1.40 15.77
C CYS A 291 -1.34 1.95 16.52
N PHE A 292 -2.48 1.32 16.29
CA PHE A 292 -3.76 1.73 16.86
C PHE A 292 -4.53 0.51 17.36
N GLU A 293 -5.37 0.72 18.34
CA GLU A 293 -6.39 -0.21 18.79
C GLU A 293 -7.76 0.33 18.43
N MET A 294 -8.64 -0.53 17.96
CA MET A 294 -10.01 -0.16 17.66
C MET A 294 -10.96 -0.92 18.57
N ASP A 295 -11.77 -0.18 19.30
CA ASP A 295 -12.83 -0.68 20.17
C ASP A 295 -14.18 0.03 19.92
N ASP A 296 -15.15 -0.22 20.79
CA ASP A 296 -16.49 0.38 20.69
C ASP A 296 -16.49 1.90 20.88
N SER A 297 -15.49 2.46 21.58
CA SER A 297 -15.35 3.89 21.83
C SER A 297 -14.63 4.62 20.70
N GLY A 298 -13.94 3.90 19.82
CA GLY A 298 -13.28 4.50 18.65
C GLY A 298 -11.94 3.88 18.30
N ILE A 299 -11.01 4.75 17.92
CA ILE A 299 -9.65 4.36 17.54
C ILE A 299 -8.66 5.07 18.46
N HIS A 300 -7.79 4.31 19.09
CA HIS A 300 -6.82 4.80 20.07
C HIS A 300 -5.41 4.48 19.61
N GLU A 301 -4.49 5.41 19.81
CA GLU A 301 -3.08 5.19 19.52
C GLU A 301 -2.42 4.28 20.55
N ILE A 302 -1.55 3.40 20.10
CA ILE A 302 -0.78 2.50 20.96
C ILE A 302 0.70 2.84 20.78
N ALA A 303 1.27 3.51 21.78
CA ALA A 303 2.68 3.88 21.74
C ALA A 303 3.61 2.65 21.75
N ASP A 304 3.24 1.57 22.41
CA ASP A 304 3.95 0.30 22.38
C ASP A 304 2.98 -0.88 22.28
N PRO A 305 2.75 -1.44 21.06
CA PRO A 305 1.84 -2.56 20.87
C PRO A 305 2.41 -3.91 21.29
N SER A 306 3.68 -3.97 21.73
CA SER A 306 4.35 -5.24 22.06
C SER A 306 3.60 -6.02 23.14
N GLY A 307 2.91 -5.34 24.05
CA GLY A 307 2.06 -6.00 25.05
C GLY A 307 0.91 -6.83 24.48
N LEU A 308 0.43 -6.50 23.27
CA LEU A 308 -0.64 -7.24 22.58
C LEU A 308 -0.14 -8.54 21.94
N PHE A 309 1.16 -8.67 21.70
CA PHE A 309 1.79 -9.79 20.99
C PHE A 309 2.53 -10.75 21.92
N LEU A 310 2.33 -10.57 23.22
CA LEU A 310 2.83 -11.46 24.27
C LEU A 310 1.63 -12.07 24.97
N SER A 311 1.68 -13.36 25.25
CA SER A 311 0.62 -14.05 25.99
C SER A 311 0.48 -13.56 27.43
N ARG A 312 1.43 -12.74 27.89
CA ARG A 312 1.49 -12.18 29.25
C ARG A 312 1.89 -10.72 29.22
N SER A 313 1.02 -9.88 29.68
CA SER A 313 1.27 -8.44 29.83
C SER A 313 2.02 -8.18 31.13
N GLY A 314 3.32 -7.84 31.07
CA GLY A 314 4.10 -7.30 32.17
C GLY A 314 5.11 -8.26 32.80
N ALA A 315 6.25 -7.70 33.25
CA ALA A 315 7.42 -8.37 33.80
C ALA A 315 7.22 -9.06 35.17
N GLY A 316 5.99 -9.36 35.55
CA GLY A 316 5.66 -9.66 36.96
C GLY A 316 5.44 -11.13 37.35
N SER A 317 5.37 -12.09 36.46
CA SER A 317 5.34 -13.53 36.85
C SER A 317 5.36 -14.41 35.59
N LEU A 318 6.55 -14.61 35.08
CA LEU A 318 6.77 -15.45 33.90
C LEU A 318 6.99 -16.89 34.36
N GLU A 319 5.92 -17.69 34.50
CA GLU A 319 6.10 -19.11 34.42
C GLU A 319 6.47 -19.46 32.97
N ALA A 320 7.66 -19.98 32.79
CA ALA A 320 8.14 -20.39 31.48
C ALA A 320 7.31 -21.61 31.01
N VAL A 321 6.72 -21.50 29.81
CA VAL A 321 5.89 -22.54 29.21
C VAL A 321 6.65 -23.20 28.06
N PRO A 322 6.71 -24.53 27.99
CA PRO A 322 7.29 -25.21 26.84
C PRO A 322 6.62 -24.81 25.54
N GLY A 323 7.40 -24.63 24.50
CA GLY A 323 6.88 -24.25 23.19
C GLY A 323 6.73 -22.76 22.94
N THR A 324 7.15 -21.89 23.85
CA THR A 324 7.11 -20.45 23.66
C THR A 324 8.50 -19.85 23.47
N CYS A 325 8.65 -18.90 22.57
CA CYS A 325 9.88 -18.12 22.40
C CYS A 325 9.54 -16.71 21.91
N VAL A 326 10.14 -15.71 22.53
CA VAL A 326 9.96 -14.32 22.14
C VAL A 326 10.98 -13.92 21.10
N THR A 327 10.54 -13.15 20.11
CA THR A 327 11.37 -12.53 19.09
C THR A 327 11.05 -11.05 18.94
N VAL A 328 11.82 -10.35 18.12
CA VAL A 328 11.55 -8.96 17.76
C VAL A 328 11.54 -8.86 16.24
N THR A 329 10.38 -8.55 15.68
CA THR A 329 10.23 -8.18 14.27
C THR A 329 10.43 -6.69 14.08
N VAL A 330 10.75 -6.25 12.85
CA VAL A 330 10.80 -4.83 12.51
C VAL A 330 9.79 -4.57 11.39
N GLU A 331 8.80 -3.77 11.71
CA GLU A 331 7.80 -3.30 10.77
C GLU A 331 8.15 -1.88 10.35
N GLY A 332 8.68 -1.74 9.11
CA GLY A 332 9.27 -0.50 8.67
C GLY A 332 10.49 -0.14 9.51
N ARG A 333 10.38 0.89 10.35
CA ARG A 333 11.44 1.29 11.30
C ARG A 333 11.12 0.93 12.75
N ARG A 334 9.96 0.34 12.99
CA ARG A 334 9.46 0.06 14.33
C ARG A 334 9.76 -1.37 14.75
N PRO A 335 10.56 -1.60 15.80
CA PRO A 335 10.70 -2.92 16.40
C PRO A 335 9.44 -3.26 17.20
N LEU A 336 8.90 -4.45 16.98
CA LEU A 336 7.76 -5.03 17.67
C LEU A 336 8.19 -6.33 18.31
N VAL A 337 8.02 -6.44 19.62
CA VAL A 337 8.29 -7.69 20.35
C VAL A 337 7.07 -8.59 20.20
N ALA A 338 7.30 -9.83 19.79
CA ALA A 338 6.25 -10.80 19.52
C ALA A 338 6.62 -12.19 20.01
N GLU A 339 5.63 -12.96 20.43
CA GLU A 339 5.80 -14.33 20.90
C GLU A 339 5.42 -15.32 19.81
N VAL A 340 6.29 -16.28 19.58
CA VAL A 340 6.05 -17.48 18.78
C VAL A 340 5.70 -18.62 19.71
N GLN A 341 4.59 -19.29 19.43
CA GLN A 341 4.14 -20.48 20.14
C GLN A 341 4.20 -21.69 19.22
N ALA A 342 4.67 -22.79 19.73
CA ALA A 342 4.70 -24.07 19.04
C ALA A 342 4.10 -25.17 19.92
N LEU A 343 3.41 -26.11 19.30
CA LEU A 343 2.93 -27.34 19.92
C LEU A 343 3.36 -28.53 19.07
N VAL A 344 3.96 -29.50 19.69
CA VAL A 344 4.34 -30.77 19.07
C VAL A 344 3.60 -31.90 19.80
N ALA A 345 2.71 -32.59 19.09
CA ALA A 345 1.87 -33.65 19.64
C ALA A 345 2.07 -34.96 18.86
N GLU A 346 2.24 -36.07 19.56
CA GLU A 346 2.31 -37.36 18.89
C GLU A 346 1.02 -37.67 18.13
N THR A 347 1.16 -38.25 16.93
CA THR A 347 0.02 -38.59 16.08
C THR A 347 0.16 -40.02 15.54
N SER A 348 -0.98 -40.71 15.44
CA SER A 348 -1.09 -41.98 14.73
C SER A 348 -1.46 -41.80 13.24
N ALA A 349 -1.67 -40.57 12.77
CA ALA A 349 -2.00 -40.29 11.40
C ALA A 349 -0.83 -40.65 10.46
N GLN A 350 -1.14 -41.23 9.29
CA GLN A 350 -0.13 -41.55 8.27
C GLN A 350 0.60 -40.33 7.76
N VAL A 351 -0.10 -39.20 7.70
CA VAL A 351 0.43 -37.87 7.28
C VAL A 351 0.25 -36.91 8.45
N PRO A 352 1.33 -36.58 9.17
CA PRO A 352 1.30 -35.61 10.27
C PRO A 352 0.91 -34.22 9.77
N ARG A 353 0.13 -33.51 10.59
CA ARG A 353 -0.33 -32.15 10.27
C ARG A 353 0.78 -31.12 10.53
N ARG A 354 0.81 -30.10 9.68
CA ARG A 354 1.63 -28.89 9.83
C ARG A 354 0.71 -27.70 9.70
N ALA A 355 0.32 -27.11 10.83
CA ALA A 355 -0.57 -25.94 10.84
C ALA A 355 0.20 -24.71 11.31
N VAL A 356 0.08 -23.62 10.56
CA VAL A 356 0.84 -22.39 10.79
C VAL A 356 -0.11 -21.20 10.74
N SER A 357 -0.01 -20.29 11.71
CA SER A 357 -0.76 -19.04 11.79
C SER A 357 0.17 -17.90 12.17
N GLY A 358 0.11 -16.77 11.43
CA GLY A 358 0.94 -15.60 11.68
C GLY A 358 2.42 -15.72 11.25
N LEU A 359 2.87 -16.89 10.81
CA LEU A 359 4.20 -17.18 10.28
C LEU A 359 4.10 -17.61 8.81
N ASP A 360 5.21 -17.55 8.06
CA ASP A 360 5.26 -18.10 6.71
C ASP A 360 5.33 -19.65 6.74
N PRO A 361 4.34 -20.36 6.17
CA PRO A 361 4.31 -21.82 6.22
C PRO A 361 5.51 -22.49 5.54
N ALA A 362 6.04 -21.90 4.46
CA ALA A 362 7.20 -22.44 3.74
C ALA A 362 8.47 -22.31 4.60
N ARG A 363 8.65 -21.19 5.29
CA ARG A 363 9.77 -21.02 6.23
C ARG A 363 9.67 -21.97 7.41
N VAL A 364 8.49 -22.12 8.01
CA VAL A 364 8.29 -23.07 9.12
C VAL A 364 8.62 -24.49 8.66
N ALA A 365 8.17 -24.92 7.49
CA ALA A 365 8.50 -26.24 6.94
C ALA A 365 10.02 -26.44 6.77
N MET A 366 10.72 -25.40 6.29
CA MET A 366 12.18 -25.39 6.17
C MET A 366 12.86 -25.50 7.54
N ILE A 367 12.42 -24.72 8.53
CA ILE A 367 12.94 -24.73 9.89
C ILE A 367 12.77 -26.12 10.52
N LEU A 368 11.59 -26.74 10.37
CA LEU A 368 11.34 -28.10 10.86
C LEU A 368 12.33 -29.12 10.25
N ALA A 369 12.59 -29.04 8.95
CA ALA A 369 13.55 -29.91 8.28
C ALA A 369 14.99 -29.70 8.80
N VAL A 370 15.39 -28.46 9.06
CA VAL A 370 16.70 -28.12 9.65
C VAL A 370 16.79 -28.64 11.09
N VAL A 371 15.78 -28.42 11.93
CA VAL A 371 15.71 -28.92 13.32
C VAL A 371 15.79 -30.43 13.33
N GLU A 372 15.03 -31.13 12.49
CA GLU A 372 15.05 -32.58 12.39
C GLU A 372 16.42 -33.10 12.01
N ARG A 373 17.04 -32.51 10.99
CA ARG A 373 18.34 -32.96 10.47
C ARG A 373 19.50 -32.61 11.39
N ARG A 374 19.54 -31.41 11.94
CA ARG A 374 20.68 -30.87 12.70
C ARG A 374 20.55 -31.10 14.19
N ALA A 375 19.39 -30.80 14.79
CA ALA A 375 19.16 -30.98 16.22
C ALA A 375 18.68 -32.38 16.62
N LYS A 376 18.49 -33.30 15.66
CA LYS A 376 18.06 -34.68 15.85
C LYS A 376 16.68 -34.82 16.55
N VAL A 377 15.83 -33.78 16.43
CA VAL A 377 14.45 -33.83 16.89
C VAL A 377 13.59 -34.43 15.79
N ARG A 378 12.83 -35.50 16.06
CA ARG A 378 12.04 -36.21 15.04
C ARG A 378 10.59 -35.78 15.07
N PHE A 379 10.08 -35.39 13.89
CA PHE A 379 8.67 -34.96 13.68
C PHE A 379 7.86 -35.96 12.84
N GLY A 380 8.44 -37.08 12.41
CA GLY A 380 7.81 -38.01 11.47
C GLY A 380 6.51 -38.65 12.00
N ARG A 381 6.28 -38.63 13.32
CA ARG A 381 5.06 -39.11 13.98
C ARG A 381 4.46 -38.08 14.93
N ALA A 382 4.63 -36.81 14.62
CA ALA A 382 4.09 -35.74 15.44
C ALA A 382 3.45 -34.66 14.56
N ASP A 383 2.27 -34.23 14.96
CA ASP A 383 1.66 -32.99 14.45
C ASP A 383 2.42 -31.81 15.01
N VAL A 384 2.65 -30.81 14.19
CA VAL A 384 3.31 -29.57 14.61
C VAL A 384 2.39 -28.38 14.27
N TYR A 385 2.14 -27.58 15.27
CA TYR A 385 1.39 -26.34 15.19
C TYR A 385 2.34 -25.21 15.57
N ALA A 386 2.34 -24.12 14.80
CA ALA A 386 3.13 -22.93 15.11
C ALA A 386 2.26 -21.69 14.89
N ALA A 387 2.24 -20.81 15.86
CA ALA A 387 1.42 -19.60 15.80
C ALA A 387 2.13 -18.41 16.44
N THR A 388 1.69 -17.21 16.08
CA THR A 388 2.05 -15.98 16.76
C THR A 388 0.92 -15.54 17.69
N VAL A 389 1.24 -14.84 18.76
CA VAL A 389 0.26 -14.28 19.69
C VAL A 389 -0.28 -12.96 19.12
N GLY A 390 -1.56 -12.65 19.40
CA GLY A 390 -2.19 -11.38 19.04
C GLY A 390 -2.40 -11.14 17.55
N GLY A 391 -2.25 -12.18 16.70
CA GLY A 391 -2.48 -12.06 15.25
C GLY A 391 -1.39 -11.31 14.48
N VAL A 392 -0.24 -11.05 15.09
CA VAL A 392 0.89 -10.42 14.38
C VAL A 392 1.43 -11.35 13.29
N ARG A 393 1.78 -10.78 12.13
CA ARG A 393 2.42 -11.53 11.04
C ARG A 393 3.93 -11.35 11.10
N LEU A 394 4.65 -12.45 11.32
CA LEU A 394 6.11 -12.50 11.28
C LEU A 394 6.55 -13.05 9.93
N ALA A 395 6.70 -12.15 8.94
CA ALA A 395 7.08 -12.52 7.58
C ALA A 395 8.60 -12.49 7.36
N GLU A 396 9.34 -11.83 8.24
CA GLU A 396 10.79 -11.67 8.09
C GLU A 396 11.59 -12.85 8.65
N PRO A 397 12.75 -13.17 8.06
CA PRO A 397 13.59 -14.28 8.51
C PRO A 397 14.14 -14.14 9.94
N ALA A 398 14.11 -12.93 10.50
CA ALA A 398 14.61 -12.69 11.86
C ALA A 398 13.91 -13.53 12.96
N ALA A 399 12.67 -13.99 12.69
CA ALA A 399 11.90 -14.84 13.59
C ALA A 399 12.24 -16.34 13.50
N ASP A 400 13.10 -16.77 12.58
CA ASP A 400 13.40 -18.18 12.36
C ASP A 400 14.02 -18.84 13.58
N LEU A 401 14.99 -18.16 14.21
CA LEU A 401 15.66 -18.71 15.39
C LEU A 401 14.67 -18.92 16.53
N ALA A 402 13.79 -17.94 16.79
CA ALA A 402 12.75 -18.06 17.81
C ALA A 402 11.76 -19.19 17.47
N THR A 403 11.36 -19.33 16.22
CA THR A 403 10.49 -20.40 15.74
C THR A 403 11.15 -21.79 15.95
N ALA A 404 12.43 -21.91 15.60
CA ALA A 404 13.17 -23.15 15.80
C ALA A 404 13.27 -23.52 17.29
N LEU A 405 13.58 -22.55 18.16
CA LEU A 405 13.71 -22.76 19.60
C LEU A 405 12.35 -23.08 20.24
N ALA A 406 11.26 -22.42 19.84
CA ALA A 406 9.92 -22.75 20.30
C ALA A 406 9.53 -24.18 19.94
N VAL A 407 9.79 -24.62 18.71
CA VAL A 407 9.52 -25.99 18.26
C VAL A 407 10.38 -27.03 19.04
N VAL A 408 11.66 -26.76 19.28
CA VAL A 408 12.55 -27.64 20.06
C VAL A 408 12.10 -27.68 21.51
N SER A 409 11.72 -26.55 22.09
CA SER A 409 11.17 -26.44 23.44
C SER A 409 9.90 -27.29 23.59
N ALA A 410 8.94 -27.17 22.66
CA ALA A 410 7.73 -28.00 22.64
C ALA A 410 8.02 -29.47 22.48
N ALA A 411 8.93 -29.85 21.57
CA ALA A 411 9.26 -31.26 21.33
C ALA A 411 10.00 -31.93 22.48
N ARG A 412 10.69 -31.17 23.33
CA ARG A 412 11.42 -31.66 24.51
C ARG A 412 10.66 -31.47 25.82
N ASP A 413 9.49 -30.84 25.75
CA ASP A 413 8.70 -30.43 26.92
C ASP A 413 9.55 -29.67 27.98
N ARG A 414 10.43 -28.77 27.50
CA ARG A 414 11.32 -27.97 28.34
C ARG A 414 11.16 -26.49 28.00
N PRO A 415 10.72 -25.68 28.97
CA PRO A 415 10.53 -24.26 28.73
C PRO A 415 11.86 -23.53 28.49
N LEU A 416 11.82 -22.45 27.74
CA LEU A 416 12.90 -21.47 27.61
C LEU A 416 12.85 -20.51 28.81
N PRO A 417 13.98 -19.83 29.14
CA PRO A 417 13.94 -18.71 30.10
C PRO A 417 12.90 -17.68 29.68
N ALA A 418 12.09 -17.25 30.64
CA ALA A 418 10.96 -16.39 30.39
C ALA A 418 11.36 -14.98 29.93
N ASP A 419 12.59 -14.54 30.23
CA ASP A 419 13.19 -13.27 29.86
C ASP A 419 14.13 -13.37 28.64
N LEU A 420 14.07 -14.51 27.91
CA LEU A 420 14.85 -14.75 26.71
C LEU A 420 14.16 -14.23 25.45
N VAL A 421 14.92 -13.53 24.62
CA VAL A 421 14.53 -13.19 23.24
C VAL A 421 15.51 -13.85 22.26
N ALA A 422 15.01 -14.34 21.13
CA ALA A 422 15.83 -14.93 20.09
C ALA A 422 15.57 -14.23 18.74
N VAL A 423 16.66 -13.81 18.08
CA VAL A 423 16.61 -13.09 16.81
C VAL A 423 17.68 -13.65 15.87
N GLY A 424 17.30 -14.08 14.67
CA GLY A 424 18.26 -14.58 13.68
C GLY A 424 17.58 -15.36 12.56
N GLU A 425 18.15 -15.34 11.36
CA GLU A 425 17.75 -16.19 10.24
C GLU A 425 18.42 -17.55 10.36
N VAL A 426 17.67 -18.62 10.15
CA VAL A 426 18.20 -19.99 10.14
C VAL A 426 18.37 -20.48 8.72
N GLY A 427 19.62 -20.75 8.30
CA GLY A 427 19.93 -21.30 7.00
C GLY A 427 19.74 -22.81 6.93
N LEU A 428 19.69 -23.37 5.72
CA LEU A 428 19.48 -24.81 5.46
C LEU A 428 20.62 -25.70 6.00
N ALA A 429 21.84 -25.17 6.13
CA ALA A 429 22.95 -25.88 6.76
C ALA A 429 22.91 -25.81 8.30
N GLY A 430 21.96 -25.05 8.88
CA GLY A 430 21.77 -24.87 10.31
C GLY A 430 22.53 -23.68 10.88
N GLU A 431 23.18 -22.90 10.05
CA GLU A 431 23.84 -21.65 10.45
C GLU A 431 22.81 -20.57 10.87
N VAL A 432 23.18 -19.75 11.83
CA VAL A 432 22.40 -18.57 12.23
C VAL A 432 23.01 -17.33 11.58
N ARG A 433 22.26 -16.73 10.68
CA ARG A 433 22.69 -15.56 9.88
C ARG A 433 22.28 -14.25 10.48
N ALA A 434 23.10 -13.22 10.22
CA ALA A 434 22.82 -11.86 10.61
C ALA A 434 21.54 -11.33 9.98
N VAL A 435 20.78 -10.55 10.76
CA VAL A 435 19.57 -9.84 10.33
C VAL A 435 19.71 -8.35 10.55
N GLY A 436 18.90 -7.55 9.86
CA GLY A 436 18.95 -6.10 10.01
C GLY A 436 18.51 -5.61 11.39
N ALA A 437 18.96 -4.43 11.78
CA ALA A 437 18.49 -3.66 12.94
C ALA A 437 18.62 -4.38 14.31
N VAL A 438 19.58 -5.31 14.49
CA VAL A 438 19.71 -6.10 15.74
C VAL A 438 19.77 -5.21 16.97
N ARG A 439 20.55 -4.10 16.93
CA ARG A 439 20.62 -3.15 18.05
C ARG A 439 19.26 -2.57 18.45
N GLN A 440 18.43 -2.19 17.47
CA GLN A 440 17.09 -1.63 17.71
C GLN A 440 16.15 -2.68 18.27
N ARG A 441 16.24 -3.92 17.77
CA ARG A 441 15.47 -5.06 18.27
C ARG A 441 15.77 -5.35 19.73
N LEU A 442 17.05 -5.45 20.07
CA LEU A 442 17.49 -5.71 21.44
C LEU A 442 17.10 -4.57 22.39
N ALA A 443 17.23 -3.31 21.95
CA ALA A 443 16.81 -2.16 22.75
C ALA A 443 15.30 -2.17 23.04
N ALA A 444 14.48 -2.61 22.09
CA ALA A 444 13.04 -2.76 22.31
C ALA A 444 12.73 -3.87 23.31
N ALA A 445 13.36 -5.03 23.17
CA ALA A 445 13.20 -6.14 24.12
C ALA A 445 13.66 -5.74 25.53
N ALA A 446 14.80 -5.07 25.67
CA ALA A 446 15.32 -4.59 26.95
C ALA A 446 14.36 -3.66 27.69
N ARG A 447 13.68 -2.74 26.96
CA ARG A 447 12.66 -1.84 27.53
C ARG A 447 11.47 -2.60 28.11
N LEU A 448 11.11 -3.75 27.55
CA LEU A 448 10.03 -4.61 28.03
C LEU A 448 10.47 -5.59 29.12
N GLY A 449 11.73 -5.51 29.57
CA GLY A 449 12.22 -6.30 30.69
C GLY A 449 12.92 -7.60 30.31
N PHE A 450 13.08 -7.90 29.02
CA PHE A 450 13.89 -9.05 28.59
C PHE A 450 15.36 -8.82 28.92
N ARG A 451 16.00 -9.81 29.53
CA ARG A 451 17.37 -9.71 30.05
C ARG A 451 18.36 -10.60 29.32
N GLN A 452 17.88 -11.50 28.49
CA GLN A 452 18.70 -12.47 27.78
C GLN A 452 18.38 -12.44 26.28
N ALA A 453 19.40 -12.54 25.44
CA ALA A 453 19.21 -12.59 24.00
C ALA A 453 20.13 -13.63 23.34
N LEU A 454 19.57 -14.45 22.43
CA LEU A 454 20.32 -15.27 21.49
C LEU A 454 20.29 -14.58 20.12
N VAL A 455 21.48 -14.32 19.57
CA VAL A 455 21.63 -13.53 18.33
C VAL A 455 22.70 -14.11 17.43
N PRO A 456 22.72 -13.77 16.13
CA PRO A 456 23.81 -14.15 15.23
C PRO A 456 25.16 -13.55 15.67
N VAL A 457 26.24 -14.19 15.24
CA VAL A 457 27.60 -13.69 15.45
C VAL A 457 27.75 -12.30 14.79
N GLY A 458 28.35 -11.36 15.49
CA GLY A 458 28.54 -9.98 15.02
C GLY A 458 27.34 -9.06 15.30
N ALA A 459 26.49 -9.40 16.26
CA ALA A 459 25.31 -8.61 16.63
C ALA A 459 25.60 -7.21 17.18
N GLY A 460 26.84 -6.97 17.64
CA GLY A 460 27.29 -5.69 18.17
C GLY A 460 27.04 -5.52 19.66
N ALA A 461 27.08 -4.26 20.15
CA ALA A 461 27.01 -3.97 21.57
C ALA A 461 25.63 -4.33 22.17
N ALA A 462 25.64 -5.00 23.31
CA ALA A 462 24.46 -5.31 24.11
C ALA A 462 23.83 -4.04 24.72
N PRO A 463 22.50 -3.94 24.82
CA PRO A 463 21.86 -2.95 25.68
C PRO A 463 22.25 -3.13 27.16
N GLU A 464 22.19 -2.04 27.91
CA GLU A 464 22.46 -2.07 29.34
C GLU A 464 21.52 -3.06 30.05
N GLY A 465 22.08 -3.91 30.89
CA GLY A 465 21.34 -4.91 31.66
C GLY A 465 20.84 -6.12 30.89
N MET A 466 21.25 -6.31 29.62
CA MET A 466 20.91 -7.49 28.81
C MET A 466 22.15 -8.34 28.53
N LYS A 467 22.08 -9.63 28.85
CA LYS A 467 23.11 -10.63 28.48
C LYS A 467 22.85 -11.07 27.04
N VAL A 468 23.72 -10.70 26.13
CA VAL A 468 23.66 -11.09 24.72
C VAL A 468 24.61 -12.25 24.45
N THR A 469 24.09 -13.35 23.95
CA THR A 469 24.86 -14.54 23.60
C THR A 469 24.81 -14.73 22.08
N GLU A 470 25.98 -14.61 21.45
CA GLU A 470 26.13 -14.85 20.03
C GLU A 470 26.19 -16.35 19.74
N VAL A 471 25.42 -16.81 18.73
CA VAL A 471 25.35 -18.20 18.31
C VAL A 471 25.62 -18.35 16.81
N PRO A 472 26.60 -19.19 16.43
CA PRO A 472 26.96 -19.37 15.02
C PRO A 472 25.95 -20.29 14.28
N ASP A 473 25.29 -21.19 15.00
CA ASP A 473 24.39 -22.17 14.43
C ASP A 473 23.27 -22.57 15.41
N LEU A 474 22.29 -23.31 14.91
CA LEU A 474 21.14 -23.79 15.65
C LEU A 474 21.52 -24.73 16.80
N ILE A 475 22.58 -25.54 16.66
CA ILE A 475 23.00 -26.46 17.70
C ILE A 475 23.55 -25.68 18.89
N ALA A 476 24.41 -24.67 18.63
CA ALA A 476 24.91 -23.77 19.66
C ALA A 476 23.75 -23.00 20.34
N ALA A 477 22.76 -22.55 19.59
CA ALA A 477 21.58 -21.90 20.16
C ALA A 477 20.78 -22.82 21.07
N ILE A 478 20.53 -24.07 20.65
CA ILE A 478 19.83 -25.07 21.45
C ILE A 478 20.63 -25.48 22.71
N THR A 479 21.95 -25.53 22.66
CA THR A 479 22.78 -25.81 23.82
C THR A 479 22.71 -24.65 24.82
N ARG A 480 22.81 -23.42 24.33
CA ARG A 480 22.81 -22.21 25.14
C ARG A 480 21.46 -21.80 25.72
N MET A 481 20.34 -22.25 25.09
CA MET A 481 19.00 -21.91 25.56
C MET A 481 18.67 -22.39 26.99
N HIS A 482 19.47 -23.27 27.57
CA HIS A 482 19.32 -23.79 28.94
C HIS A 482 20.46 -23.40 29.87
N GLU A 483 21.52 -22.75 29.34
CA GLU A 483 22.65 -22.24 30.11
C GLU A 483 22.51 -20.71 30.39
N ALA A 484 21.49 -20.12 29.77
CA ALA A 484 21.23 -18.68 29.82
C ALA A 484 20.56 -18.25 31.12
#